data_ce76a29e90949773a3d7a4ba2d6634cb
#
_entry.id   ce76a29e90949773a3d7a4ba2d6634cb
#
_cell.length_a   1.000
_cell.length_b   1.000
_cell.length_c   1.000
_cell.angle_alpha   90.00
_cell.angle_beta   90.00
_cell.angle_gamma   90.00
#
_symmetry.space_group_name_H-M   'P 1'
#
loop_
_entity.id
_entity.type
_entity.pdbx_description
1 polymer ?
#
loop_
_entity_poly.entity_id
_entity_poly.type
_entity_poly.pdbx_seq_one_letter_code
_entity_poly.pdbx_strand_id
1 'polypeptide(L)'
;MDANDQALGGEGTGDVRLDLTFDAETRLPYDPAHVFAWHERPGALARLMPPWEPAEVLSQQGTIHDGDVTSLRVHGGPLRFEWLARHFDYEEGVGFKDEQVSGPFAAWTHEHRFAPADGLTRATDHINYRVPGGGIGEAFGRTSVEKKLHRLFAHRYAALAGDLSRHAAYGGPPLRVLVAGASGLVGRALCAFLSTGGHEVVRLVRASSSAAPDAVGQAVAWDPYAGTVDVAALGRIDAIVNLAGENVADGRWTPDRKIKLQKSRVEVTAFLAKLAAQLSPRPAVFINASAMGFYGERGDELVDETAARGHGFLADLCEAWEGATQAAAAAGIRVVLPRISLVLTPQEGLLAKMLPAFRAGVGGRMGTGKQWMSWIALDDLVGVIHQALYDDRFAGPVNASTPEALRNALFTQKMGKALGRPTFLPVPTLALKLALGEMGEVATSSTRMAPAKLQSWGFRFRLPTLDAALTYLLGLQPLPPLERTERGARARYSVP
;
A
#
# COMPACT_ATOMS: atom_id res chain seq x y z
N MET A 1 24.64 12.49 36.00
CA MET A 1 24.03 13.42 36.93
C MET A 1 23.14 14.31 36.07
N ASP A 2 22.04 13.79 35.61
CA ASP A 2 20.73 13.66 36.26
C ASP A 2 20.00 14.99 36.32
N ALA A 3 19.23 15.25 35.29
CA ALA A 3 18.17 16.27 35.25
C ALA A 3 17.13 15.93 34.19
N ASN A 4 16.47 14.77 34.28
CA ASN A 4 15.31 14.47 33.43
C ASN A 4 14.31 13.46 34.04
N ASP A 5 14.32 13.31 35.35
CA ASP A 5 13.50 12.29 36.05
C ASP A 5 12.39 12.88 36.94
N GLN A 6 11.87 14.06 36.61
CA GLN A 6 10.79 14.69 37.40
C GLN A 6 9.66 15.30 36.57
N ALA A 7 9.00 14.50 35.73
CA ALA A 7 7.74 14.95 35.10
C ALA A 7 6.70 13.84 34.81
N LEU A 8 6.75 12.71 35.50
CA LEU A 8 5.75 11.64 35.35
C LEU A 8 5.00 11.31 36.67
N GLY A 9 4.90 12.25 37.59
CA GLY A 9 4.12 12.13 38.81
C GLY A 9 2.95 13.09 38.84
N GLY A 10 1.90 12.80 38.13
CA GLY A 10 0.62 13.52 38.17
C GLY A 10 -0.54 12.53 38.18
N GLU A 11 -0.84 11.92 39.35
CA GLU A 11 -2.09 11.24 39.62
C GLU A 11 -3.23 12.28 39.48
N GLY A 12 -3.94 12.18 38.38
CA GLY A 12 -5.15 12.94 38.09
C GLY A 12 -6.07 12.07 37.27
N THR A 13 -6.57 10.95 37.82
CA THR A 13 -7.76 10.26 37.32
C THR A 13 -8.99 11.10 37.60
N GLY A 14 -9.01 12.31 37.10
CA GLY A 14 -10.25 13.06 36.96
C GLY A 14 -11.07 12.34 35.91
N ASP A 15 -12.24 11.87 36.28
CA ASP A 15 -13.27 11.31 35.41
C ASP A 15 -13.54 12.31 34.27
N VAL A 16 -12.78 12.18 33.17
CA VAL A 16 -12.89 13.05 32.01
C VAL A 16 -14.19 12.63 31.32
N ARG A 17 -15.28 13.32 31.62
CA ARG A 17 -16.55 13.15 30.91
C ARG A 17 -16.29 13.36 29.42
N LEU A 18 -16.25 12.29 28.68
CA LEU A 18 -16.20 12.28 27.22
C LEU A 18 -17.63 12.50 26.73
N ASP A 19 -17.85 13.59 26.01
CA ASP A 19 -19.22 14.07 25.72
C ASP A 19 -19.80 13.45 24.43
N LEU A 20 -18.93 12.97 23.51
CA LEU A 20 -19.33 12.41 22.22
C LEU A 20 -18.83 10.99 22.04
N THR A 21 -19.63 10.15 21.36
CA THR A 21 -19.28 8.78 21.03
C THR A 21 -19.38 8.51 19.52
N PHE A 22 -18.58 7.58 19.03
CA PHE A 22 -18.74 7.01 17.71
C PHE A 22 -18.56 5.50 17.81
N ASP A 23 -19.57 4.75 17.38
CA ASP A 23 -19.55 3.29 17.36
C ASP A 23 -19.49 2.78 15.93
N ALA A 24 -18.60 1.84 15.66
CA ALA A 24 -18.48 1.13 14.39
C ALA A 24 -18.52 -0.38 14.62
N GLU A 25 -19.19 -1.11 13.75
CA GLU A 25 -19.32 -2.57 13.84
C GLU A 25 -19.23 -3.21 12.46
N THR A 26 -18.53 -4.36 12.37
CA THR A 26 -18.57 -5.24 11.21
C THR A 26 -18.56 -6.70 11.61
N ARG A 27 -18.93 -7.60 10.68
CA ARG A 27 -18.84 -9.05 10.83
C ARG A 27 -17.86 -9.63 9.82
N LEU A 28 -16.96 -10.47 10.29
CA LEU A 28 -15.89 -11.07 9.50
C LEU A 28 -16.01 -12.60 9.55
N PRO A 29 -15.94 -13.31 8.40
CA PRO A 29 -16.09 -14.77 8.35
C PRO A 29 -14.80 -15.50 8.75
N TYR A 30 -14.21 -15.11 9.87
CA TYR A 30 -12.95 -15.66 10.41
C TYR A 30 -13.06 -15.82 11.91
N ASP A 31 -12.21 -16.68 12.47
CA ASP A 31 -12.08 -16.86 13.92
C ASP A 31 -11.60 -15.57 14.62
N PRO A 32 -12.16 -15.20 15.79
CA PRO A 32 -11.74 -14.01 16.53
C PRO A 32 -10.25 -13.95 16.83
N ALA A 33 -9.63 -15.07 17.19
CA ALA A 33 -8.19 -15.12 17.45
C ALA A 33 -7.38 -14.80 16.18
N HIS A 34 -7.86 -15.23 15.00
CA HIS A 34 -7.20 -14.91 13.74
C HIS A 34 -7.32 -13.42 13.37
N VAL A 35 -8.49 -12.82 13.59
CA VAL A 35 -8.73 -11.39 13.39
C VAL A 35 -7.91 -10.55 14.36
N PHE A 36 -7.86 -10.96 15.63
CA PHE A 36 -7.06 -10.29 16.66
C PHE A 36 -5.56 -10.34 16.33
N ALA A 37 -5.02 -11.52 16.02
CA ALA A 37 -3.62 -11.70 15.66
C ALA A 37 -3.20 -10.84 14.45
N TRP A 38 -4.11 -10.56 13.51
CA TRP A 38 -3.84 -9.63 12.42
C TRP A 38 -3.55 -8.21 12.93
N HIS A 39 -4.30 -7.73 13.95
CA HIS A 39 -4.11 -6.40 14.55
C HIS A 39 -2.84 -6.30 15.39
N GLU A 40 -2.47 -7.40 16.05
CA GLU A 40 -1.28 -7.49 16.89
C GLU A 40 0.04 -7.43 16.09
N ARG A 41 0.02 -7.84 14.82
CA ARG A 41 1.23 -7.92 14.01
C ARG A 41 1.69 -6.56 13.50
N PRO A 42 3.03 -6.34 13.43
CA PRO A 42 3.58 -5.14 12.80
C PRO A 42 3.02 -4.92 11.39
N GLY A 43 2.69 -3.69 11.04
CA GLY A 43 2.11 -3.34 9.74
C GLY A 43 0.59 -3.18 9.74
N ALA A 44 -0.13 -3.64 10.77
CA ALA A 44 -1.59 -3.49 10.87
C ALA A 44 -2.01 -2.02 10.76
N LEU A 45 -1.35 -1.12 11.50
CA LEU A 45 -1.61 0.32 11.40
C LEU A 45 -1.46 0.84 9.96
N ALA A 46 -0.35 0.49 9.29
CA ALA A 46 -0.09 0.92 7.92
C ALA A 46 -1.17 0.41 6.93
N ARG A 47 -1.71 -0.80 7.16
CA ARG A 47 -2.80 -1.37 6.36
C ARG A 47 -4.15 -0.70 6.62
N LEU A 48 -4.39 -0.24 7.84
CA LEU A 48 -5.63 0.43 8.24
C LEU A 48 -5.65 1.93 7.93
N MET A 49 -4.51 2.53 7.61
CA MET A 49 -4.43 3.95 7.25
C MET A 49 -5.04 4.19 5.86
N PRO A 50 -6.06 5.08 5.74
CA PRO A 50 -6.66 5.36 4.44
C PRO A 50 -5.66 6.02 3.48
N PRO A 51 -5.57 5.56 2.22
CA PRO A 51 -4.57 6.08 1.29
C PRO A 51 -4.83 7.54 0.85
N TRP A 52 -6.02 8.06 1.08
CA TRP A 52 -6.39 9.46 0.75
C TRP A 52 -6.17 10.45 1.89
N GLU A 53 -5.93 9.97 3.13
CA GLU A 53 -5.60 10.84 4.27
C GLU A 53 -4.08 10.95 4.37
N PRO A 54 -3.53 12.17 4.31
CA PRO A 54 -2.10 12.36 4.51
C PRO A 54 -1.79 12.23 6.00
N ALA A 55 -1.36 11.04 6.40
CA ALA A 55 -0.85 10.77 7.74
C ALA A 55 0.55 10.17 7.62
N GLU A 56 1.43 10.54 8.54
CA GLU A 56 2.82 10.11 8.59
C GLU A 56 3.10 9.54 9.98
N VAL A 57 3.65 8.33 10.03
CA VAL A 57 4.14 7.75 11.29
C VAL A 57 5.48 8.42 11.63
N LEU A 58 5.54 9.11 12.74
CA LEU A 58 6.76 9.78 13.23
C LEU A 58 7.61 8.84 14.08
N SER A 59 6.95 8.02 14.90
CA SER A 59 7.57 6.96 15.69
C SER A 59 6.53 5.89 16.03
N GLN A 60 6.99 4.66 16.16
CA GLN A 60 6.19 3.55 16.65
C GLN A 60 7.04 2.66 17.54
N GLN A 61 6.59 2.43 18.78
CA GLN A 61 7.20 1.52 19.73
C GLN A 61 6.15 0.47 20.10
N GLY A 62 6.44 -0.79 19.78
CA GLY A 62 5.49 -1.89 19.95
C GLY A 62 4.37 -1.89 18.90
N THR A 63 3.25 -2.52 19.25
CA THR A 63 2.06 -2.65 18.39
C THR A 63 0.78 -2.22 19.09
N ILE A 64 0.20 -3.10 19.94
CA ILE A 64 -1.09 -2.86 20.63
C ILE A 64 -1.06 -3.22 22.12
N HIS A 65 0.11 -3.57 22.67
CA HIS A 65 0.24 -3.97 24.07
C HIS A 65 0.24 -2.77 25.02
N ASP A 66 0.00 -3.01 26.29
CA ASP A 66 -0.01 -1.96 27.31
C ASP A 66 1.31 -1.18 27.34
N GLY A 67 1.19 0.13 27.22
CA GLY A 67 2.34 1.03 27.19
C GLY A 67 2.94 1.26 25.81
N ASP A 68 2.54 0.51 24.77
CA ASP A 68 2.97 0.76 23.39
C ASP A 68 2.51 2.15 22.94
N VAL A 69 3.41 2.87 22.26
CA VAL A 69 3.13 4.24 21.83
C VAL A 69 3.36 4.43 20.33
N THR A 70 2.48 5.21 19.72
CA THR A 70 2.59 5.60 18.31
C THR A 70 2.42 7.12 18.19
N SER A 71 3.37 7.77 17.53
CA SER A 71 3.27 9.18 17.16
C SER A 71 2.98 9.32 15.68
N LEU A 72 1.93 10.06 15.36
CA LEU A 72 1.47 10.32 14.01
C LEU A 72 1.47 11.83 13.74
N ARG A 73 1.77 12.22 12.52
CA ARG A 73 1.43 13.54 12.01
C ARG A 73 0.17 13.44 11.15
N VAL A 74 -0.91 14.06 11.60
CA VAL A 74 -2.22 14.05 10.95
C VAL A 74 -2.62 15.43 10.48
N HIS A 75 -3.54 15.50 9.52
CA HIS A 75 -3.99 16.77 8.95
C HIS A 75 -5.43 17.10 9.32
N GLY A 76 -5.64 18.31 9.85
CA GLY A 76 -6.95 18.92 10.07
C GLY A 76 -7.16 20.08 9.10
N GLY A 77 -7.56 19.80 7.85
CA GLY A 77 -7.55 20.80 6.77
C GLY A 77 -6.12 21.24 6.43
N PRO A 78 -5.80 22.55 6.46
CA PRO A 78 -4.45 23.05 6.23
C PRO A 78 -3.49 22.87 7.42
N LEU A 79 -4.01 22.57 8.61
CA LEU A 79 -3.23 22.43 9.83
C LEU A 79 -2.66 21.03 9.95
N ARG A 80 -1.47 20.94 10.57
CA ARG A 80 -0.80 19.67 10.90
C ARG A 80 -0.75 19.55 12.41
N PHE A 81 -1.09 18.37 12.90
CA PHE A 81 -1.07 18.04 14.33
C PHE A 81 -0.19 16.80 14.54
N GLU A 82 0.58 16.80 15.60
CA GLU A 82 1.20 15.58 16.10
C GLU A 82 0.21 14.91 17.05
N TRP A 83 -0.04 13.63 16.83
CA TRP A 83 -0.93 12.81 17.64
C TRP A 83 -0.10 11.70 18.27
N LEU A 84 0.05 11.75 19.59
CA LEU A 84 0.67 10.69 20.37
C LEU A 84 -0.44 9.83 20.96
N ALA A 85 -0.49 8.57 20.55
CA ALA A 85 -1.40 7.56 21.07
C ALA A 85 -0.64 6.57 21.94
N ARG A 86 -1.26 6.12 23.03
CA ARG A 86 -0.76 5.07 23.91
C ARG A 86 -1.79 3.97 24.05
N HIS A 87 -1.35 2.70 23.94
CA HIS A 87 -2.20 1.53 24.11
C HIS A 87 -2.29 1.13 25.59
N PHE A 88 -3.44 0.58 25.98
CA PHE A 88 -3.74 0.09 27.34
C PHE A 88 -4.92 -0.89 27.32
N ASP A 89 -5.17 -1.55 28.45
CA ASP A 89 -6.24 -2.56 28.60
C ASP A 89 -6.17 -3.65 27.51
N TYR A 90 -4.95 -4.13 27.24
CA TYR A 90 -4.75 -5.26 26.32
C TYR A 90 -5.25 -6.55 26.95
N GLU A 91 -6.13 -7.25 26.22
CA GLU A 91 -6.65 -8.56 26.58
C GLU A 91 -6.52 -9.48 25.37
N GLU A 92 -5.59 -10.46 25.46
CA GLU A 92 -5.25 -11.35 24.35
C GLU A 92 -6.50 -12.04 23.75
N GLY A 93 -6.65 -11.94 22.42
CA GLY A 93 -7.77 -12.55 21.69
C GLY A 93 -9.12 -11.83 21.84
N VAL A 94 -9.23 -10.82 22.71
CA VAL A 94 -10.47 -10.12 23.05
C VAL A 94 -10.48 -8.69 22.58
N GLY A 95 -9.44 -7.89 22.91
CA GLY A 95 -9.42 -6.48 22.54
C GLY A 95 -8.28 -5.70 23.16
N PHE A 96 -8.26 -4.42 22.89
CA PHE A 96 -7.30 -3.44 23.42
C PHE A 96 -7.88 -2.04 23.29
N LYS A 97 -7.27 -1.08 23.96
CA LYS A 97 -7.64 0.33 23.88
C LYS A 97 -6.46 1.20 23.50
N ASP A 98 -6.73 2.35 22.93
CA ASP A 98 -5.77 3.43 22.77
C ASP A 98 -6.37 4.76 23.25
N GLU A 99 -5.50 5.63 23.78
CA GLU A 99 -5.85 6.98 24.19
C GLU A 99 -4.92 8.00 23.54
N GLN A 100 -5.43 9.19 23.31
CA GLN A 100 -4.59 10.31 22.92
C GLN A 100 -3.89 10.89 24.14
N VAL A 101 -2.57 10.77 24.20
CA VAL A 101 -1.73 11.47 25.19
C VAL A 101 -1.60 12.94 24.84
N SER A 102 -1.39 13.24 23.56
CA SER A 102 -1.42 14.59 23.01
C SER A 102 -1.92 14.55 21.56
N GLY A 103 -2.63 15.63 21.12
CA GLY A 103 -3.17 15.62 19.76
C GLY A 103 -4.28 16.65 19.53
N PRO A 104 -5.03 16.50 18.43
CA PRO A 104 -6.00 17.50 17.98
C PRO A 104 -7.32 17.53 18.79
N PHE A 105 -7.60 16.50 19.59
CA PHE A 105 -8.82 16.42 20.41
C PHE A 105 -8.54 16.93 21.84
N ALA A 106 -9.59 17.40 22.51
CA ALA A 106 -9.49 17.72 23.95
C ALA A 106 -9.45 16.46 24.81
N ALA A 107 -10.04 15.36 24.32
CA ALA A 107 -9.90 14.00 24.85
C ALA A 107 -10.25 12.99 23.75
N TRP A 108 -9.65 11.82 23.82
CA TRP A 108 -9.90 10.70 22.91
C TRP A 108 -9.53 9.39 23.56
N THR A 109 -10.44 8.42 23.49
CA THR A 109 -10.20 7.03 23.86
C THR A 109 -10.88 6.15 22.82
N HIS A 110 -10.22 5.09 22.39
CA HIS A 110 -10.71 4.18 21.40
C HIS A 110 -10.57 2.74 21.89
N GLU A 111 -11.65 2.00 21.90
CA GLU A 111 -11.72 0.59 22.29
C GLU A 111 -11.97 -0.27 21.07
N HIS A 112 -11.15 -1.31 20.90
CA HIS A 112 -11.30 -2.37 19.91
C HIS A 112 -11.71 -3.65 20.59
N ARG A 113 -12.78 -4.32 20.11
CA ARG A 113 -13.20 -5.62 20.61
C ARG A 113 -13.52 -6.60 19.49
N PHE A 114 -13.15 -7.86 19.72
CA PHE A 114 -13.33 -8.97 18.79
C PHE A 114 -14.05 -10.10 19.53
N ALA A 115 -15.30 -10.37 19.18
CA ALA A 115 -16.11 -11.36 19.86
C ALA A 115 -16.70 -12.37 18.87
N PRO A 116 -16.83 -13.65 19.25
CA PRO A 116 -17.54 -14.63 18.43
C PRO A 116 -19.03 -14.25 18.30
N ALA A 117 -19.58 -14.35 17.10
CA ALA A 117 -20.97 -14.08 16.80
C ALA A 117 -21.45 -14.93 15.61
N ASP A 118 -22.32 -15.92 15.85
CA ASP A 118 -22.95 -16.76 14.81
C ASP A 118 -21.93 -17.43 13.87
N GLY A 119 -20.81 -17.93 14.39
CA GLY A 119 -19.73 -18.55 13.62
C GLY A 119 -18.83 -17.57 12.86
N LEU A 120 -19.00 -16.27 13.12
CA LEU A 120 -18.22 -15.16 12.58
C LEU A 120 -17.53 -14.42 13.73
N THR A 121 -16.65 -13.48 13.40
CA THR A 121 -16.18 -12.47 14.35
C THR A 121 -17.01 -11.21 14.22
N ARG A 122 -17.54 -10.71 15.32
CA ARG A 122 -18.03 -9.36 15.44
C ARG A 122 -16.88 -8.48 15.91
N ALA A 123 -16.39 -7.62 15.03
CA ALA A 123 -15.42 -6.58 15.36
C ALA A 123 -16.17 -5.28 15.64
N THR A 124 -15.91 -4.69 16.80
CA THR A 124 -16.51 -3.43 17.24
C THR A 124 -15.44 -2.45 17.65
N ASP A 125 -15.65 -1.20 17.29
CA ASP A 125 -14.83 -0.05 17.67
C ASP A 125 -15.72 0.96 18.37
N HIS A 126 -15.32 1.37 19.59
CA HIS A 126 -16.00 2.36 20.39
C HIS A 126 -15.07 3.52 20.69
N ILE A 127 -15.40 4.71 20.20
CA ILE A 127 -14.61 5.91 20.38
C ILE A 127 -15.36 6.90 21.26
N ASN A 128 -14.71 7.32 22.34
CA ASN A 128 -15.13 8.46 23.14
C ASN A 128 -14.23 9.65 22.84
N TYR A 129 -14.78 10.81 22.52
CA TYR A 129 -13.97 11.96 22.16
C TYR A 129 -14.62 13.29 22.55
N ARG A 130 -13.77 14.31 22.69
CA ARG A 130 -14.19 15.69 22.90
C ARG A 130 -13.49 16.60 21.90
N VAL A 131 -14.28 17.39 21.17
CA VAL A 131 -13.76 18.38 20.23
C VAL A 131 -13.22 19.60 20.99
N PRO A 132 -12.08 20.19 20.58
CA PRO A 132 -11.57 21.42 21.19
C PRO A 132 -12.55 22.59 21.02
N GLY A 133 -12.51 23.57 21.97
CA GLY A 133 -13.33 24.79 21.90
C GLY A 133 -14.69 24.70 22.55
N GLY A 134 -14.91 23.68 23.41
CA GLY A 134 -16.15 23.53 24.18
C GLY A 134 -17.38 23.40 23.29
N GLY A 135 -18.55 23.90 23.78
CA GLY A 135 -19.83 23.78 23.05
C GLY A 135 -19.85 24.40 21.66
N ILE A 136 -19.08 25.46 21.41
CA ILE A 136 -18.95 26.08 20.08
C ILE A 136 -18.16 25.15 19.16
N GLY A 137 -17.02 24.61 19.62
CA GLY A 137 -16.24 23.66 18.89
C GLY A 137 -17.01 22.38 18.54
N GLU A 138 -17.82 21.90 19.49
CA GLU A 138 -18.71 20.77 19.32
C GLU A 138 -19.79 21.03 18.26
N ALA A 139 -20.51 22.15 18.34
CA ALA A 139 -21.57 22.48 17.39
C ALA A 139 -21.11 22.52 15.93
N PHE A 140 -19.87 22.99 15.65
CA PHE A 140 -19.31 23.05 14.31
C PHE A 140 -18.44 21.85 13.94
N GLY A 141 -17.75 21.23 14.90
CA GLY A 141 -16.77 20.15 14.68
C GLY A 141 -17.39 18.76 14.63
N ARG A 142 -18.42 18.47 15.41
CA ARG A 142 -19.06 17.16 15.57
C ARG A 142 -19.36 16.49 14.22
N THR A 143 -20.14 17.14 13.39
CA THR A 143 -20.55 16.58 12.08
C THR A 143 -19.35 16.29 11.16
N SER A 144 -18.31 17.12 11.22
CA SER A 144 -17.09 16.93 10.44
C SER A 144 -16.30 15.71 10.93
N VAL A 145 -16.15 15.55 12.23
CA VAL A 145 -15.48 14.39 12.86
C VAL A 145 -16.26 13.12 12.57
N GLU A 146 -17.58 13.09 12.82
CA GLU A 146 -18.42 11.91 12.51
C GLU A 146 -18.31 11.46 11.05
N LYS A 147 -18.32 12.40 10.08
CA LYS A 147 -18.13 12.08 8.66
C LYS A 147 -16.74 11.49 8.37
N LYS A 148 -15.70 12.02 9.00
CA LYS A 148 -14.35 11.50 8.85
C LYS A 148 -14.23 10.09 9.43
N LEU A 149 -14.72 9.88 10.65
CA LEU A 149 -14.72 8.56 11.29
C LEU A 149 -15.51 7.54 10.47
N HIS A 150 -16.70 7.93 9.98
CA HIS A 150 -17.51 7.07 9.16
C HIS A 150 -16.77 6.57 7.90
N ARG A 151 -16.08 7.48 7.19
CA ARG A 151 -15.25 7.10 6.02
C ARG A 151 -14.03 6.27 6.41
N LEU A 152 -13.40 6.61 7.53
CA LEU A 152 -12.24 5.88 8.05
C LEU A 152 -12.59 4.42 8.34
N PHE A 153 -13.68 4.17 9.07
CA PHE A 153 -14.08 2.81 9.42
C PHE A 153 -14.59 2.00 8.23
N ALA A 154 -15.27 2.63 7.28
CA ALA A 154 -15.61 1.98 6.01
C ALA A 154 -14.35 1.44 5.30
N HIS A 155 -13.26 2.24 5.28
CA HIS A 155 -12.00 1.79 4.72
C HIS A 155 -11.32 0.72 5.57
N ARG A 156 -11.19 0.93 6.87
CA ARG A 156 -10.52 0.00 7.79
C ARG A 156 -11.09 -1.41 7.70
N TYR A 157 -12.41 -1.53 7.80
CA TYR A 157 -13.06 -2.83 7.70
C TYR A 157 -12.95 -3.46 6.30
N ALA A 158 -13.04 -2.65 5.24
CA ALA A 158 -12.84 -3.14 3.89
C ALA A 158 -11.38 -3.59 3.65
N ALA A 159 -10.38 -2.89 4.20
CA ALA A 159 -8.98 -3.28 4.12
C ALA A 159 -8.71 -4.57 4.90
N LEU A 160 -9.16 -4.64 6.15
CA LEU A 160 -9.06 -5.82 7.01
C LEU A 160 -9.67 -7.07 6.35
N ALA A 161 -10.92 -6.98 5.90
CA ALA A 161 -11.60 -8.08 5.23
C ALA A 161 -10.89 -8.54 3.96
N GLY A 162 -10.41 -7.57 3.16
CA GLY A 162 -9.65 -7.86 1.95
C GLY A 162 -8.33 -8.56 2.22
N ASP A 163 -7.60 -8.15 3.26
CA ASP A 163 -6.34 -8.78 3.67
C ASP A 163 -6.58 -10.20 4.21
N LEU A 164 -7.53 -10.37 5.14
CA LEU A 164 -7.89 -11.69 5.68
C LEU A 164 -8.35 -12.64 4.58
N SER A 165 -9.15 -12.16 3.61
CA SER A 165 -9.59 -12.96 2.47
C SER A 165 -8.43 -13.44 1.61
N ARG A 166 -7.42 -12.59 1.37
CA ARG A 166 -6.23 -12.97 0.59
C ARG A 166 -5.33 -13.94 1.35
N HIS A 167 -5.12 -13.70 2.65
CA HIS A 167 -4.35 -14.62 3.48
C HIS A 167 -5.00 -16.00 3.54
N ALA A 168 -6.33 -16.07 3.69
CA ALA A 168 -7.07 -17.34 3.72
C ALA A 168 -7.08 -18.07 2.37
N ALA A 169 -7.16 -17.33 1.24
CA ALA A 169 -7.24 -17.90 -0.10
C ALA A 169 -5.96 -18.65 -0.52
N TYR A 170 -4.81 -18.25 0.00
CA TYR A 170 -3.49 -18.82 -0.30
C TYR A 170 -2.79 -19.27 0.98
N GLY A 171 -3.57 -19.83 1.90
CA GLY A 171 -3.11 -20.30 3.20
C GLY A 171 -2.09 -21.44 3.08
N GLY A 172 -0.82 -21.10 3.26
CA GLY A 172 0.30 -22.00 3.46
C GLY A 172 0.98 -21.69 4.81
N PRO A 173 2.03 -22.42 5.19
CA PRO A 173 2.82 -22.08 6.37
C PRO A 173 3.44 -20.68 6.21
N PRO A 174 3.66 -19.96 7.32
CA PRO A 174 4.39 -18.71 7.29
C PRO A 174 5.74 -18.86 6.58
N LEU A 175 6.07 -17.89 5.72
CA LEU A 175 7.33 -17.85 4.98
C LEU A 175 8.23 -16.76 5.54
N ARG A 176 9.55 -16.97 5.47
CA ARG A 176 10.54 -15.92 5.67
C ARG A 176 10.92 -15.32 4.32
N VAL A 177 10.47 -14.08 4.07
CA VAL A 177 10.52 -13.43 2.76
C VAL A 177 11.56 -12.30 2.76
N LEU A 178 12.58 -12.42 1.91
CA LEU A 178 13.56 -11.37 1.67
C LEU A 178 13.01 -10.35 0.66
N VAL A 179 12.95 -9.08 1.05
CA VAL A 179 12.42 -8.00 0.22
C VAL A 179 13.50 -6.95 -0.06
N ALA A 180 13.91 -6.84 -1.32
CA ALA A 180 14.69 -5.72 -1.82
C ALA A 180 13.78 -4.62 -2.36
N GLY A 181 14.07 -3.34 -2.06
CA GLY A 181 13.19 -2.23 -2.40
C GLY A 181 12.01 -2.05 -1.41
N ALA A 182 12.16 -2.56 -0.18
CA ALA A 182 11.16 -2.50 0.88
C ALA A 182 10.76 -1.06 1.29
N SER A 183 11.59 -0.05 1.04
CA SER A 183 11.29 1.37 1.31
C SER A 183 10.48 2.06 0.21
N GLY A 184 10.31 1.43 -0.96
CA GLY A 184 9.49 1.94 -2.05
C GLY A 184 8.00 1.73 -1.80
N LEU A 185 7.14 2.38 -2.60
CA LEU A 185 5.68 2.31 -2.48
C LEU A 185 5.14 0.87 -2.38
N VAL A 186 5.46 0.03 -3.36
CA VAL A 186 5.00 -1.37 -3.40
C VAL A 186 5.64 -2.18 -2.28
N GLY A 187 6.94 -1.94 -1.99
CA GLY A 187 7.67 -2.65 -0.96
C GLY A 187 7.12 -2.43 0.44
N ARG A 188 6.81 -1.18 0.82
CA ARG A 188 6.18 -0.87 2.12
C ARG A 188 4.81 -1.56 2.27
N ALA A 189 3.97 -1.45 1.24
CA ALA A 189 2.65 -2.09 1.24
C ALA A 189 2.75 -3.62 1.34
N LEU A 190 3.69 -4.22 0.60
CA LEU A 190 3.94 -5.66 0.64
C LEU A 190 4.45 -6.12 2.01
N CYS A 191 5.45 -5.44 2.58
CA CYS A 191 6.00 -5.79 3.89
C CYS A 191 4.92 -5.75 4.98
N ALA A 192 4.09 -4.70 5.01
CA ALA A 192 2.98 -4.59 5.96
C ALA A 192 1.96 -5.72 5.76
N PHE A 193 1.57 -5.99 4.52
CA PHE A 193 0.63 -7.06 4.19
C PHE A 193 1.17 -8.45 4.57
N LEU A 194 2.42 -8.76 4.23
CA LEU A 194 3.05 -10.05 4.57
C LEU A 194 3.12 -10.26 6.08
N SER A 195 3.53 -9.24 6.81
CA SER A 195 3.63 -9.32 8.28
C SER A 195 2.26 -9.53 8.93
N THR A 196 1.21 -8.81 8.51
CA THR A 196 -0.15 -9.04 9.03
C THR A 196 -0.69 -10.43 8.71
N GLY A 197 -0.20 -11.08 7.63
CA GLY A 197 -0.45 -12.49 7.29
C GLY A 197 0.36 -13.48 8.11
N GLY A 198 1.27 -13.03 8.98
CA GLY A 198 2.11 -13.90 9.82
C GLY A 198 3.44 -14.31 9.18
N HIS A 199 3.81 -13.74 8.03
CA HIS A 199 5.12 -13.98 7.42
C HIS A 199 6.22 -13.20 8.13
N GLU A 200 7.43 -13.75 8.16
CA GLU A 200 8.63 -13.04 8.57
C GLU A 200 9.19 -12.25 7.39
N VAL A 201 9.33 -10.95 7.56
CA VAL A 201 9.88 -10.05 6.54
C VAL A 201 11.32 -9.69 6.87
N VAL A 202 12.22 -9.94 5.91
CA VAL A 202 13.61 -9.49 5.95
C VAL A 202 13.82 -8.44 4.87
N ARG A 203 14.16 -7.21 5.27
CA ARG A 203 14.34 -6.08 4.36
C ARG A 203 15.83 -5.85 4.06
N LEU A 204 16.20 -5.81 2.81
CA LEU A 204 17.52 -5.34 2.40
C LEU A 204 17.56 -3.82 2.41
N VAL A 205 18.40 -3.24 3.25
CA VAL A 205 18.55 -1.79 3.40
C VAL A 205 19.98 -1.36 3.10
N ARG A 206 20.14 -0.26 2.37
CA ARG A 206 21.48 0.31 2.14
C ARG A 206 22.00 0.93 3.44
N ALA A 207 23.28 0.80 3.74
CA ALA A 207 23.90 1.35 4.96
C ALA A 207 23.66 2.87 5.14
N SER A 208 23.49 3.59 4.01
CA SER A 208 23.19 5.03 4.01
C SER A 208 21.72 5.38 4.22
N SER A 209 20.82 4.38 4.30
CA SER A 209 19.39 4.62 4.44
C SER A 209 18.98 4.65 5.90
N SER A 210 18.32 5.73 6.35
CA SER A 210 17.60 5.74 7.62
C SER A 210 16.39 4.81 7.53
N ALA A 211 16.15 4.02 8.58
CA ALA A 211 14.92 3.23 8.66
C ALA A 211 13.72 4.17 8.84
N ALA A 212 12.65 3.95 8.07
CA ALA A 212 11.38 4.62 8.34
C ALA A 212 10.82 4.13 9.70
N PRO A 213 10.20 5.00 10.49
CA PRO A 213 9.67 4.64 11.80
C PRO A 213 8.66 3.49 11.80
N ASP A 214 7.91 3.36 10.71
CA ASP A 214 6.89 2.33 10.47
C ASP A 214 7.41 1.14 9.65
N ALA A 215 8.74 1.03 9.52
CA ALA A 215 9.33 -0.01 8.68
C ALA A 215 9.18 -1.41 9.30
N VAL A 216 8.44 -2.27 8.62
CA VAL A 216 8.07 -3.61 9.06
C VAL A 216 9.12 -4.65 8.71
N GLY A 217 9.52 -5.48 9.68
CA GLY A 217 10.43 -6.61 9.50
C GLY A 217 11.90 -6.29 9.82
N GLN A 218 12.71 -7.34 9.85
CA GLN A 218 14.15 -7.26 10.15
C GLN A 218 14.90 -6.51 9.05
N ALA A 219 15.74 -5.56 9.40
CA ALA A 219 16.62 -4.88 8.46
C ALA A 219 17.98 -5.61 8.38
N VAL A 220 18.44 -5.90 7.16
CA VAL A 220 19.77 -6.43 6.89
C VAL A 220 20.48 -5.50 5.92
N ALA A 221 21.66 -5.04 6.32
CA ALA A 221 22.47 -4.15 5.51
C ALA A 221 23.03 -4.85 4.28
N TRP A 222 23.01 -4.16 3.14
CA TRP A 222 23.59 -4.64 1.89
C TRP A 222 24.13 -3.50 1.03
N ASP A 223 25.06 -3.85 0.16
CA ASP A 223 25.46 -3.00 -0.97
C ASP A 223 25.52 -3.87 -2.23
N PRO A 224 24.51 -3.76 -3.11
CA PRO A 224 24.44 -4.57 -4.32
C PRO A 224 25.54 -4.21 -5.34
N TYR A 225 26.12 -3.01 -5.27
CA TYR A 225 27.18 -2.55 -6.17
C TYR A 225 28.58 -2.99 -5.68
N ALA A 226 28.77 -3.05 -4.38
CA ALA A 226 29.97 -3.66 -3.79
C ALA A 226 29.88 -5.20 -3.71
N GLY A 227 28.70 -5.77 -3.98
CA GLY A 227 28.46 -7.21 -3.92
C GLY A 227 28.44 -7.75 -2.49
N THR A 228 28.04 -6.97 -1.51
CA THR A 228 28.08 -7.34 -0.09
C THR A 228 26.68 -7.41 0.54
N VAL A 229 26.49 -8.43 1.38
CA VAL A 229 25.33 -8.63 2.24
C VAL A 229 25.74 -9.50 3.43
N ASP A 230 25.19 -9.25 4.60
CA ASP A 230 25.39 -10.13 5.75
C ASP A 230 24.51 -11.39 5.61
N VAL A 231 25.07 -12.43 5.00
CA VAL A 231 24.37 -13.71 4.75
C VAL A 231 24.00 -14.40 6.06
N ALA A 232 24.81 -14.25 7.12
CA ALA A 232 24.51 -14.86 8.41
C ALA A 232 23.26 -14.22 9.06
N ALA A 233 23.09 -12.91 8.90
CA ALA A 233 21.90 -12.19 9.39
C ALA A 233 20.63 -12.51 8.60
N LEU A 234 20.72 -12.99 7.34
CA LEU A 234 19.56 -13.39 6.55
C LEU A 234 18.86 -14.62 7.16
N GLY A 235 19.65 -15.58 7.69
CA GLY A 235 19.13 -16.87 8.11
C GLY A 235 18.54 -17.67 6.93
N ARG A 236 17.59 -18.57 7.21
CA ARG A 236 16.84 -19.28 6.17
C ARG A 236 15.93 -18.29 5.43
N ILE A 237 15.93 -18.30 4.12
CA ILE A 237 15.03 -17.53 3.26
C ILE A 237 14.21 -18.48 2.41
N ASP A 238 12.88 -18.39 2.47
CA ASP A 238 11.95 -19.23 1.73
C ASP A 238 11.61 -18.62 0.36
N ALA A 239 11.59 -17.27 0.26
CA ALA A 239 11.28 -16.55 -0.96
C ALA A 239 12.03 -15.22 -1.03
N ILE A 240 12.33 -14.77 -2.25
CA ILE A 240 12.93 -13.44 -2.50
C ILE A 240 11.99 -12.63 -3.38
N VAL A 241 11.71 -11.39 -3.00
CA VAL A 241 10.95 -10.40 -3.78
C VAL A 241 11.84 -9.19 -4.06
N ASN A 242 12.20 -9.00 -5.32
CA ASN A 242 12.99 -7.86 -5.77
C ASN A 242 12.10 -6.77 -6.39
N LEU A 243 11.93 -5.68 -5.68
CA LEU A 243 11.24 -4.45 -6.11
C LEU A 243 12.23 -3.27 -6.18
N ALA A 244 13.54 -3.53 -6.06
CA ALA A 244 14.55 -2.49 -6.08
C ALA A 244 14.69 -1.88 -7.48
N GLY A 245 14.84 -0.58 -7.52
CA GLY A 245 15.05 0.17 -8.75
C GLY A 245 14.83 1.67 -8.53
N GLU A 246 15.64 2.48 -9.21
CA GLU A 246 15.45 3.93 -9.26
C GLU A 246 14.11 4.28 -9.90
N ASN A 247 13.41 5.28 -9.35
CA ASN A 247 12.12 5.69 -9.90
C ASN A 247 12.30 6.28 -11.31
N VAL A 248 11.65 5.68 -12.31
CA VAL A 248 11.74 6.13 -13.72
C VAL A 248 11.13 7.52 -13.93
N ALA A 249 10.22 7.94 -13.04
CA ALA A 249 9.50 9.22 -13.12
C ALA A 249 10.20 10.38 -12.39
N ASP A 250 11.40 10.14 -11.83
CA ASP A 250 12.17 11.19 -11.15
C ASP A 250 13.16 11.86 -12.11
N GLY A 251 12.78 13.04 -12.58
CA GLY A 251 13.59 13.86 -13.45
C GLY A 251 13.59 13.44 -14.92
N ARG A 252 14.30 14.22 -15.76
CA ARG A 252 14.46 13.95 -17.19
C ARG A 252 15.45 12.81 -17.44
N TRP A 253 15.24 12.06 -18.50
CA TRP A 253 16.13 10.97 -18.92
C TRP A 253 17.35 11.49 -19.69
N THR A 254 18.36 11.88 -18.94
CA THR A 254 19.70 12.12 -19.47
C THR A 254 20.43 10.78 -19.69
N PRO A 255 21.53 10.74 -20.46
CA PRO A 255 22.37 9.53 -20.57
C PRO A 255 22.76 8.95 -19.20
N ASP A 256 23.22 9.79 -18.27
CA ASP A 256 23.59 9.36 -16.92
C ASP A 256 22.39 8.81 -16.12
N ARG A 257 21.20 9.42 -16.30
CA ARG A 257 19.98 8.91 -15.65
C ARG A 257 19.60 7.53 -16.22
N LYS A 258 19.69 7.32 -17.53
CA LYS A 258 19.44 6.02 -18.13
C LYS A 258 20.42 4.94 -17.62
N ILE A 259 21.70 5.28 -17.47
CA ILE A 259 22.70 4.38 -16.86
C ILE A 259 22.32 4.03 -15.42
N LYS A 260 21.90 5.00 -14.60
CA LYS A 260 21.43 4.75 -13.21
C LYS A 260 20.20 3.86 -13.19
N LEU A 261 19.22 4.10 -14.08
CA LEU A 261 18.02 3.29 -14.20
C LEU A 261 18.36 1.83 -14.56
N GLN A 262 19.32 1.62 -15.46
CA GLN A 262 19.79 0.30 -15.86
C GLN A 262 20.55 -0.40 -14.72
N LYS A 263 21.54 0.26 -14.13
CA LYS A 263 22.34 -0.31 -13.04
C LYS A 263 21.47 -0.70 -11.84
N SER A 264 20.56 0.17 -11.44
CA SER A 264 19.68 -0.08 -10.28
C SER A 264 18.73 -1.27 -10.45
N ARG A 265 18.58 -1.78 -11.67
CA ARG A 265 17.77 -2.95 -12.00
C ARG A 265 18.62 -4.17 -12.35
N VAL A 266 19.46 -4.04 -13.35
CA VAL A 266 20.19 -5.19 -13.92
C VAL A 266 21.26 -5.69 -12.94
N GLU A 267 22.13 -4.81 -12.42
CA GLU A 267 23.20 -5.22 -11.49
C GLU A 267 22.62 -5.72 -10.16
N VAL A 268 21.61 -5.03 -9.63
CA VAL A 268 20.91 -5.41 -8.39
C VAL A 268 20.23 -6.79 -8.55
N THR A 269 19.55 -7.02 -9.65
CA THR A 269 18.88 -8.29 -9.91
C THR A 269 19.90 -9.43 -10.09
N ALA A 270 20.98 -9.18 -10.84
CA ALA A 270 22.05 -10.17 -11.03
C ALA A 270 22.72 -10.57 -9.70
N PHE A 271 22.93 -9.57 -8.81
CA PHE A 271 23.45 -9.85 -7.47
C PHE A 271 22.46 -10.72 -6.66
N LEU A 272 21.18 -10.36 -6.60
CA LEU A 272 20.18 -11.13 -5.86
C LEU A 272 19.94 -12.52 -6.42
N ALA A 273 19.97 -12.69 -7.75
CA ALA A 273 19.86 -13.99 -8.40
C ALA A 273 21.05 -14.93 -8.05
N LYS A 274 22.27 -14.38 -8.00
CA LYS A 274 23.45 -15.11 -7.54
C LYS A 274 23.37 -15.45 -6.06
N LEU A 275 22.95 -14.50 -5.21
CA LEU A 275 22.72 -14.73 -3.79
C LEU A 275 21.71 -15.86 -3.59
N ALA A 276 20.56 -15.82 -4.27
CA ALA A 276 19.53 -16.85 -4.19
C ALA A 276 20.09 -18.26 -4.52
N ALA A 277 20.93 -18.36 -5.56
CA ALA A 277 21.56 -19.61 -5.97
C ALA A 277 22.57 -20.16 -4.95
N GLN A 278 23.15 -19.29 -4.12
CA GLN A 278 24.16 -19.63 -3.10
C GLN A 278 23.57 -19.94 -1.72
N LEU A 279 22.32 -19.50 -1.43
CA LEU A 279 21.66 -19.79 -0.16
C LEU A 279 21.43 -21.30 0.03
N SER A 280 21.50 -21.78 1.27
CA SER A 280 21.25 -23.16 1.65
C SER A 280 20.38 -23.21 2.91
N PRO A 281 19.13 -23.72 2.83
CA PRO A 281 18.44 -24.12 1.60
C PRO A 281 18.21 -22.97 0.63
N ARG A 282 18.07 -23.27 -0.66
CA ARG A 282 17.68 -22.29 -1.66
C ARG A 282 16.24 -21.84 -1.48
N PRO A 283 15.89 -20.56 -1.74
CA PRO A 283 14.49 -20.14 -1.75
C PRO A 283 13.71 -20.88 -2.86
N ALA A 284 12.44 -21.17 -2.59
CA ALA A 284 11.58 -21.83 -3.55
C ALA A 284 11.22 -20.94 -4.75
N VAL A 285 11.15 -19.61 -4.52
CA VAL A 285 10.74 -18.65 -5.52
C VAL A 285 11.55 -17.35 -5.46
N PHE A 286 11.87 -16.82 -6.64
CA PHE A 286 12.46 -15.51 -6.86
C PHE A 286 11.50 -14.67 -7.70
N ILE A 287 10.83 -13.70 -7.07
CA ILE A 287 9.91 -12.77 -7.72
C ILE A 287 10.69 -11.49 -8.04
N ASN A 288 10.92 -11.21 -9.31
CA ASN A 288 11.63 -10.01 -9.74
C ASN A 288 10.73 -9.09 -10.53
N ALA A 289 10.53 -7.87 -10.04
CA ALA A 289 9.74 -6.89 -10.75
C ALA A 289 10.23 -6.70 -12.19
N SER A 290 9.29 -6.51 -13.09
CA SER A 290 9.45 -6.03 -14.45
C SER A 290 8.38 -4.95 -14.70
N ALA A 291 8.22 -4.47 -15.92
CA ALA A 291 7.26 -3.42 -16.21
C ALA A 291 6.59 -3.58 -17.57
N MET A 292 5.42 -2.96 -17.72
CA MET A 292 4.69 -2.83 -18.99
C MET A 292 5.57 -2.24 -20.12
N GLY A 293 6.63 -1.51 -19.75
CA GLY A 293 7.62 -0.97 -20.69
C GLY A 293 8.26 -2.02 -21.59
N PHE A 294 8.25 -3.31 -21.19
CA PHE A 294 8.69 -4.45 -22.05
C PHE A 294 8.00 -4.45 -23.40
N TYR A 295 6.72 -4.09 -23.45
CA TYR A 295 5.94 -4.13 -24.69
C TYR A 295 6.13 -2.89 -25.58
N GLY A 296 6.59 -1.75 -25.04
CA GLY A 296 6.72 -0.50 -25.79
C GLY A 296 5.39 0.06 -26.30
N GLU A 297 5.45 0.84 -27.37
CA GLU A 297 4.26 1.40 -28.05
C GLU A 297 3.60 0.31 -28.91
N ARG A 298 2.31 0.04 -28.68
CA ARG A 298 1.55 -1.01 -29.36
C ARG A 298 0.23 -0.54 -29.99
N GLY A 299 -0.02 0.76 -30.01
CA GLY A 299 -1.27 1.30 -30.57
C GLY A 299 -2.49 0.67 -29.91
N ASP A 300 -3.30 -0.05 -30.71
CA ASP A 300 -4.53 -0.72 -30.28
C ASP A 300 -4.36 -2.22 -30.01
N GLU A 301 -3.18 -2.77 -30.25
CA GLU A 301 -2.89 -4.20 -30.03
C GLU A 301 -3.14 -4.56 -28.56
N LEU A 302 -3.86 -5.66 -28.34
CA LEU A 302 -4.00 -6.27 -27.04
C LEU A 302 -2.81 -7.21 -26.81
N VAL A 303 -1.98 -6.91 -25.82
CA VAL A 303 -0.76 -7.68 -25.52
C VAL A 303 -0.94 -8.52 -24.26
N ASP A 304 -0.72 -9.81 -24.38
CA ASP A 304 -0.62 -10.74 -23.27
C ASP A 304 0.85 -11.10 -22.98
N GLU A 305 1.08 -12.07 -22.10
CA GLU A 305 2.40 -12.49 -21.67
C GLU A 305 3.24 -13.19 -22.76
N THR A 306 2.60 -13.61 -23.87
CA THR A 306 3.26 -14.25 -25.03
C THR A 306 3.74 -13.25 -26.07
N ALA A 307 3.27 -12.00 -25.99
CA ALA A 307 3.61 -10.95 -26.93
C ALA A 307 5.12 -10.64 -26.90
N ALA A 308 5.69 -10.45 -28.08
CA ALA A 308 7.11 -10.12 -28.23
C ALA A 308 7.44 -8.78 -27.58
N ARG A 309 8.72 -8.60 -27.26
CA ARG A 309 9.29 -7.34 -26.81
C ARG A 309 9.03 -6.20 -27.82
N GLY A 310 8.74 -5.02 -27.32
CA GLY A 310 8.66 -3.81 -28.13
C GLY A 310 10.02 -3.17 -28.40
N HIS A 311 10.01 -1.90 -28.71
CA HIS A 311 11.21 -1.11 -29.03
C HIS A 311 11.40 0.06 -28.07
N GLY A 312 12.64 0.55 -27.99
CA GLY A 312 13.03 1.73 -27.23
C GLY A 312 13.60 1.41 -25.86
N PHE A 313 14.09 2.45 -25.18
CA PHE A 313 14.88 2.32 -23.95
C PHE A 313 14.19 1.47 -22.86
N LEU A 314 12.88 1.65 -22.64
CA LEU A 314 12.19 0.86 -21.61
C LEU A 314 12.07 -0.61 -21.96
N ALA A 315 11.86 -0.94 -23.24
CA ALA A 315 11.79 -2.33 -23.68
C ALA A 315 13.15 -3.02 -23.53
N ASP A 316 14.22 -2.33 -23.93
CA ASP A 316 15.60 -2.82 -23.78
C ASP A 316 15.97 -3.00 -22.29
N LEU A 317 15.57 -2.02 -21.45
CA LEU A 317 15.79 -2.09 -20.01
C LEU A 317 15.06 -3.28 -19.37
N CYS A 318 13.78 -3.49 -19.71
CA CYS A 318 12.99 -4.60 -19.16
C CYS A 318 13.55 -5.96 -19.59
N GLU A 319 13.97 -6.12 -20.84
CA GLU A 319 14.61 -7.35 -21.33
C GLU A 319 15.90 -7.65 -20.55
N ALA A 320 16.79 -6.68 -20.42
CA ALA A 320 18.02 -6.83 -19.65
C ALA A 320 17.74 -7.13 -18.16
N TRP A 321 16.70 -6.51 -17.62
CA TRP A 321 16.27 -6.71 -16.23
C TRP A 321 15.71 -8.13 -16.00
N GLU A 322 14.81 -8.61 -16.87
CA GLU A 322 14.30 -9.98 -16.84
C GLU A 322 15.43 -11.01 -17.03
N GLY A 323 16.35 -10.76 -17.98
CA GLY A 323 17.52 -11.62 -18.24
C GLY A 323 18.50 -11.73 -17.07
N ALA A 324 18.58 -10.70 -16.21
CA ALA A 324 19.46 -10.72 -15.05
C ALA A 324 19.07 -11.74 -13.96
N THR A 325 17.89 -12.37 -14.07
CA THR A 325 17.42 -13.43 -13.16
C THR A 325 18.00 -14.82 -13.49
N GLN A 326 18.76 -14.96 -14.57
CA GLN A 326 19.22 -16.25 -15.11
C GLN A 326 19.93 -17.13 -14.07
N ALA A 327 20.74 -16.56 -13.17
CA ALA A 327 21.46 -17.35 -12.17
C ALA A 327 20.50 -18.07 -11.19
N ALA A 328 19.39 -17.45 -10.82
CA ALA A 328 18.36 -18.08 -10.00
C ALA A 328 17.63 -19.20 -10.76
N ALA A 329 17.26 -18.96 -12.02
CA ALA A 329 16.62 -19.95 -12.87
C ALA A 329 17.51 -21.17 -13.11
N ALA A 330 18.82 -20.95 -13.41
CA ALA A 330 19.80 -22.01 -13.59
C ALA A 330 20.03 -22.85 -12.32
N ALA A 331 19.80 -22.27 -11.15
CA ALA A 331 19.87 -22.96 -9.86
C ALA A 331 18.58 -23.77 -9.53
N GLY A 332 17.59 -23.79 -10.43
CA GLY A 332 16.30 -24.48 -10.23
C GLY A 332 15.30 -23.72 -9.38
N ILE A 333 15.52 -22.44 -9.11
CA ILE A 333 14.59 -21.59 -8.36
C ILE A 333 13.49 -21.13 -9.33
N ARG A 334 12.23 -21.19 -8.90
CA ARG A 334 11.09 -20.69 -9.68
C ARG A 334 11.16 -19.16 -9.79
N VAL A 335 11.33 -18.66 -11.01
CA VAL A 335 11.42 -17.22 -11.28
C VAL A 335 10.07 -16.70 -11.76
N VAL A 336 9.58 -15.62 -11.15
CA VAL A 336 8.35 -14.91 -11.54
C VAL A 336 8.70 -13.47 -11.90
N LEU A 337 8.19 -13.01 -13.04
CA LEU A 337 8.49 -11.71 -13.61
C LEU A 337 7.20 -10.89 -13.79
N PRO A 338 6.66 -10.29 -12.72
CA PRO A 338 5.49 -9.44 -12.84
C PRO A 338 5.82 -8.20 -13.69
N ARG A 339 5.26 -8.12 -14.90
CA ARG A 339 5.28 -6.94 -15.78
C ARG A 339 4.23 -5.97 -15.27
N ILE A 340 4.65 -5.08 -14.41
CA ILE A 340 3.78 -4.18 -13.65
C ILE A 340 3.30 -3.05 -14.56
N SER A 341 1.99 -2.85 -14.62
CA SER A 341 1.34 -1.71 -15.27
C SER A 341 1.35 -0.47 -14.37
N LEU A 342 0.60 0.58 -14.72
CA LEU A 342 0.52 1.80 -13.91
C LEU A 342 -0.10 1.48 -12.52
N VAL A 343 0.69 1.57 -11.46
CA VAL A 343 0.19 1.33 -10.10
C VAL A 343 -0.61 2.54 -9.62
N LEU A 344 -1.87 2.32 -9.26
CA LEU A 344 -2.76 3.37 -8.78
C LEU A 344 -2.84 3.39 -7.25
N THR A 345 -2.45 4.51 -6.68
CA THR A 345 -2.65 4.92 -5.29
C THR A 345 -2.59 6.45 -5.22
N PRO A 346 -3.36 7.10 -4.34
CA PRO A 346 -3.28 8.55 -4.15
C PRO A 346 -2.05 9.01 -3.35
N GLN A 347 -1.27 8.09 -2.80
CA GLN A 347 -0.07 8.40 -1.99
C GLN A 347 1.12 8.79 -2.86
N GLU A 348 1.36 8.06 -3.95
CA GLU A 348 2.51 8.24 -4.82
C GLU A 348 2.17 7.91 -6.29
N GLY A 349 3.11 8.10 -7.19
CA GLY A 349 2.97 7.70 -8.60
C GLY A 349 2.04 8.59 -9.42
N LEU A 350 1.44 7.99 -10.47
CA LEU A 350 0.66 8.75 -11.46
C LEU A 350 -0.59 9.38 -10.86
N LEU A 351 -1.38 8.62 -10.10
CA LEU A 351 -2.64 9.12 -9.52
C LEU A 351 -2.36 10.28 -8.56
N ALA A 352 -1.36 10.17 -7.69
CA ALA A 352 -0.97 11.26 -6.78
C ALA A 352 -0.58 12.53 -7.53
N LYS A 353 0.16 12.41 -8.65
CA LYS A 353 0.56 13.56 -9.49
C LYS A 353 -0.61 14.19 -10.24
N MET A 354 -1.63 13.41 -10.60
CA MET A 354 -2.83 13.90 -11.30
C MET A 354 -3.83 14.58 -10.36
N LEU A 355 -4.01 14.07 -9.16
CA LEU A 355 -5.06 14.49 -8.22
C LEU A 355 -5.13 16.01 -7.96
N PRO A 356 -4.02 16.75 -7.75
CA PRO A 356 -4.10 18.19 -7.51
C PRO A 356 -4.78 18.95 -8.65
N ALA A 357 -4.40 18.67 -9.90
CA ALA A 357 -4.98 19.31 -11.07
C ALA A 357 -6.47 18.96 -11.24
N PHE A 358 -6.84 17.69 -11.01
CA PHE A 358 -8.23 17.25 -11.08
C PHE A 358 -9.09 17.86 -9.96
N ARG A 359 -8.58 17.90 -8.73
CA ARG A 359 -9.27 18.55 -7.59
C ARG A 359 -9.50 20.05 -7.83
N ALA A 360 -8.55 20.70 -8.49
CA ALA A 360 -8.67 22.11 -8.90
C ALA A 360 -9.60 22.34 -10.12
N GLY A 361 -10.11 21.28 -10.76
CA GLY A 361 -10.97 21.37 -11.95
C GLY A 361 -10.24 21.72 -13.25
N VAL A 362 -8.90 21.64 -13.25
CA VAL A 362 -8.05 21.88 -14.43
C VAL A 362 -7.44 20.59 -15.00
N GLY A 363 -7.83 19.43 -14.46
CA GLY A 363 -7.42 18.12 -14.96
C GLY A 363 -8.02 17.84 -16.34
N GLY A 364 -7.26 17.12 -17.19
CA GLY A 364 -7.73 16.81 -18.52
C GLY A 364 -6.96 15.68 -19.21
N ARG A 365 -7.42 15.31 -20.40
CA ARG A 365 -6.79 14.27 -21.21
C ARG A 365 -5.39 14.67 -21.65
N MET A 366 -4.48 13.71 -21.69
CA MET A 366 -3.13 13.91 -22.19
C MET A 366 -3.07 13.74 -23.72
N GLY A 367 -2.65 14.76 -24.43
CA GLY A 367 -2.57 14.75 -25.89
C GLY A 367 -3.93 14.47 -26.54
N THR A 368 -3.98 13.48 -27.43
CA THR A 368 -5.21 13.05 -28.10
C THR A 368 -6.18 12.30 -27.19
N GLY A 369 -5.69 11.72 -26.09
CA GLY A 369 -6.44 10.86 -25.19
C GLY A 369 -6.77 9.48 -25.77
N LYS A 370 -6.23 9.12 -26.94
CA LYS A 370 -6.49 7.85 -27.63
C LYS A 370 -5.60 6.69 -27.10
N GLN A 371 -4.48 7.01 -26.47
CA GLN A 371 -3.55 5.99 -25.92
C GLN A 371 -4.23 5.16 -24.84
N TRP A 372 -3.92 3.86 -24.83
CA TRP A 372 -4.36 2.93 -23.82
C TRP A 372 -3.53 3.06 -22.54
N MET A 373 -4.20 3.01 -21.43
CA MET A 373 -3.63 3.00 -20.09
C MET A 373 -4.00 1.69 -19.42
N SER A 374 -3.03 0.83 -19.24
CA SER A 374 -3.14 -0.36 -18.41
C SER A 374 -2.71 -0.02 -17.01
N TRP A 375 -3.44 -0.48 -16.01
CA TRP A 375 -3.25 -0.09 -14.63
C TRP A 375 -3.55 -1.26 -13.67
N ILE A 376 -3.11 -1.12 -12.44
CA ILE A 376 -3.44 -2.02 -11.33
C ILE A 376 -3.51 -1.22 -10.03
N ALA A 377 -4.44 -1.53 -9.15
CA ALA A 377 -4.45 -0.96 -7.81
C ALA A 377 -3.30 -1.55 -6.97
N LEU A 378 -2.73 -0.75 -6.06
CA LEU A 378 -1.62 -1.20 -5.21
C LEU A 378 -1.95 -2.49 -4.43
N ASP A 379 -3.15 -2.59 -3.85
CA ASP A 379 -3.59 -3.78 -3.12
C ASP A 379 -3.71 -5.03 -4.01
N ASP A 380 -4.14 -4.87 -5.27
CA ASP A 380 -4.18 -5.98 -6.21
C ASP A 380 -2.78 -6.44 -6.63
N LEU A 381 -1.84 -5.50 -6.83
CA LEU A 381 -0.45 -5.84 -7.09
C LEU A 381 0.19 -6.61 -5.94
N VAL A 382 -0.04 -6.17 -4.69
CA VAL A 382 0.39 -6.90 -3.48
C VAL A 382 -0.21 -8.31 -3.49
N GLY A 383 -1.49 -8.46 -3.86
CA GLY A 383 -2.15 -9.75 -3.99
C GLY A 383 -1.54 -10.65 -5.07
N VAL A 384 -1.14 -10.10 -6.22
CA VAL A 384 -0.43 -10.85 -7.29
C VAL A 384 0.90 -11.39 -6.77
N ILE A 385 1.68 -10.56 -6.07
CA ILE A 385 2.96 -10.96 -5.49
C ILE A 385 2.73 -12.03 -4.41
N HIS A 386 1.74 -11.86 -3.54
CA HIS A 386 1.42 -12.83 -2.50
C HIS A 386 1.02 -14.19 -3.08
N GLN A 387 0.12 -14.24 -4.07
CA GLN A 387 -0.24 -15.49 -4.72
C GLN A 387 0.99 -16.16 -5.36
N ALA A 388 1.87 -15.39 -5.99
CA ALA A 388 3.08 -15.90 -6.61
C ALA A 388 4.06 -16.58 -5.61
N LEU A 389 3.97 -16.29 -4.31
CA LEU A 389 4.75 -16.99 -3.29
C LEU A 389 4.36 -18.46 -3.16
N TYR A 390 3.07 -18.79 -3.33
CA TYR A 390 2.50 -20.11 -3.06
C TYR A 390 2.08 -20.90 -4.30
N ASP A 391 1.69 -20.23 -5.36
CA ASP A 391 1.12 -20.86 -6.55
C ASP A 391 2.20 -21.15 -7.60
N ASP A 392 2.55 -22.41 -7.75
CA ASP A 392 3.63 -22.86 -8.67
C ASP A 392 3.32 -22.59 -10.15
N ARG A 393 2.07 -22.32 -10.52
CA ARG A 393 1.71 -21.89 -11.88
C ARG A 393 2.33 -20.54 -12.24
N PHE A 394 2.63 -19.70 -11.22
CA PHE A 394 3.34 -18.46 -11.43
C PHE A 394 4.80 -18.72 -11.77
N ALA A 395 5.11 -18.72 -13.07
CA ALA A 395 6.46 -18.85 -13.59
C ALA A 395 6.65 -17.97 -14.84
N GLY A 396 7.84 -17.39 -14.98
CA GLY A 396 8.18 -16.47 -16.07
C GLY A 396 7.36 -15.17 -16.04
N PRO A 397 7.11 -14.54 -17.20
CA PRO A 397 6.37 -13.28 -17.29
C PRO A 397 4.91 -13.43 -16.86
N VAL A 398 4.41 -12.44 -16.08
CA VAL A 398 3.02 -12.31 -15.65
C VAL A 398 2.59 -10.86 -15.78
N ASN A 399 1.56 -10.57 -16.53
CA ASN A 399 1.02 -9.22 -16.67
C ASN A 399 0.28 -8.80 -15.39
N ALA A 400 0.95 -8.02 -14.54
CA ALA A 400 0.35 -7.43 -13.36
C ALA A 400 -0.46 -6.17 -13.73
N SER A 401 -1.65 -6.40 -14.27
CA SER A 401 -2.60 -5.39 -14.75
C SER A 401 -4.02 -5.83 -14.42
N THR A 402 -4.95 -4.87 -14.28
CA THR A 402 -6.38 -5.20 -14.23
C THR A 402 -6.89 -5.62 -15.62
N PRO A 403 -8.03 -6.32 -15.70
CA PRO A 403 -8.67 -6.62 -16.98
C PRO A 403 -9.15 -5.36 -17.74
N GLU A 404 -9.39 -4.25 -17.04
CA GLU A 404 -9.92 -3.01 -17.60
C GLU A 404 -8.80 -2.06 -18.02
N ALA A 405 -8.17 -2.28 -19.19
CA ALA A 405 -7.38 -1.22 -19.82
C ALA A 405 -8.33 -0.16 -20.44
N LEU A 406 -7.99 1.13 -20.27
CA LEU A 406 -8.84 2.24 -20.71
C LEU A 406 -8.10 3.20 -21.64
N ARG A 407 -8.80 3.85 -22.58
CA ARG A 407 -8.28 5.02 -23.27
C ARG A 407 -8.07 6.15 -22.26
N ASN A 408 -7.00 6.93 -22.41
CA ASN A 408 -6.73 8.07 -21.52
C ASN A 408 -7.89 9.05 -21.41
N ALA A 409 -8.62 9.30 -22.49
CA ALA A 409 -9.80 10.15 -22.48
C ALA A 409 -10.90 9.63 -21.53
N LEU A 410 -11.15 8.29 -21.54
CA LEU A 410 -12.14 7.68 -20.66
C LEU A 410 -11.64 7.60 -19.22
N PHE A 411 -10.35 7.29 -19.02
CA PHE A 411 -9.72 7.36 -17.70
C PHE A 411 -9.88 8.75 -17.07
N THR A 412 -9.60 9.80 -17.84
CA THR A 412 -9.76 11.21 -17.44
C THR A 412 -11.21 11.54 -17.09
N GLN A 413 -12.17 11.10 -17.92
CA GLN A 413 -13.59 11.31 -17.66
C GLN A 413 -14.06 10.64 -16.36
N LYS A 414 -13.66 9.37 -16.13
CA LYS A 414 -13.96 8.64 -14.88
C LYS A 414 -13.36 9.33 -13.65
N MET A 415 -12.12 9.82 -13.76
CA MET A 415 -11.47 10.63 -12.71
C MET A 415 -12.27 11.90 -12.38
N GLY A 416 -12.67 12.66 -13.41
CA GLY A 416 -13.47 13.86 -13.21
C GLY A 416 -14.81 13.56 -12.58
N LYS A 417 -15.50 12.50 -13.03
CA LYS A 417 -16.77 12.03 -12.45
C LYS A 417 -16.61 11.67 -10.97
N ALA A 418 -15.58 10.91 -10.62
CA ALA A 418 -15.31 10.50 -9.25
C ALA A 418 -15.07 11.70 -8.30
N LEU A 419 -14.40 12.74 -8.80
CA LEU A 419 -14.10 13.95 -8.03
C LEU A 419 -15.17 15.05 -8.14
N GLY A 420 -16.22 14.86 -8.96
CA GLY A 420 -17.21 15.90 -9.23
C GLY A 420 -16.60 17.13 -9.91
N ARG A 421 -15.62 16.94 -10.80
CA ARG A 421 -14.88 18.03 -11.46
C ARG A 421 -14.90 17.91 -12.98
N PRO A 422 -14.93 19.05 -13.71
CA PRO A 422 -14.82 19.06 -15.16
C PRO A 422 -13.47 18.57 -15.65
N THR A 423 -13.41 18.03 -16.89
CA THR A 423 -12.19 17.47 -17.50
C THR A 423 -12.05 17.87 -18.97
N PHE A 424 -12.54 19.03 -19.35
CA PHE A 424 -12.56 19.46 -20.76
C PHE A 424 -11.24 20.09 -21.25
N LEU A 425 -10.34 20.47 -20.34
CA LEU A 425 -9.05 21.09 -20.67
C LEU A 425 -8.02 20.01 -21.07
N PRO A 426 -7.60 19.89 -22.35
CA PRO A 426 -6.56 18.95 -22.72
C PRO A 426 -5.17 19.45 -22.28
N VAL A 427 -4.31 18.50 -21.87
CA VAL A 427 -2.88 18.77 -21.68
C VAL A 427 -2.17 18.54 -23.02
N PRO A 428 -1.65 19.58 -23.69
CA PRO A 428 -1.02 19.42 -24.99
C PRO A 428 0.22 18.52 -24.93
N THR A 429 0.41 17.65 -25.93
CA THR A 429 1.58 16.77 -26.03
C THR A 429 2.90 17.55 -25.98
N LEU A 430 2.93 18.75 -26.60
CA LEU A 430 4.11 19.62 -26.57
C LEU A 430 4.46 20.05 -25.13
N ALA A 431 3.46 20.40 -24.33
CA ALA A 431 3.66 20.74 -22.91
C ALA A 431 4.21 19.57 -22.11
N LEU A 432 3.72 18.35 -22.36
CA LEU A 432 4.25 17.12 -21.74
C LEU A 432 5.70 16.87 -22.15
N LYS A 433 6.04 17.01 -23.45
CA LYS A 433 7.42 16.84 -23.93
C LYS A 433 8.36 17.90 -23.36
N LEU A 434 7.94 19.15 -23.28
CA LEU A 434 8.74 20.23 -22.69
C LEU A 434 8.97 20.03 -21.18
N ALA A 435 7.96 19.58 -20.46
CA ALA A 435 8.06 19.36 -19.02
C ALA A 435 8.87 18.10 -18.67
N LEU A 436 8.62 16.98 -19.36
CA LEU A 436 9.10 15.64 -19.01
C LEU A 436 10.25 15.14 -19.92
N GLY A 437 10.56 15.83 -21.03
CA GLY A 437 11.53 15.34 -22.02
C GLY A 437 11.08 14.02 -22.66
N GLU A 438 12.01 13.08 -22.85
CA GLU A 438 11.72 11.73 -23.40
C GLU A 438 10.67 10.95 -22.54
N MET A 439 10.61 11.20 -21.24
CA MET A 439 9.58 10.59 -20.39
C MET A 439 8.16 11.03 -20.77
N GLY A 440 8.01 12.19 -21.44
CA GLY A 440 6.73 12.64 -22.00
C GLY A 440 6.18 11.70 -23.09
N GLU A 441 7.04 10.95 -23.77
CA GLU A 441 6.64 9.93 -24.74
C GLU A 441 5.99 8.73 -24.03
N VAL A 442 6.50 8.34 -22.86
CA VAL A 442 5.89 7.29 -22.04
C VAL A 442 4.49 7.66 -21.58
N ALA A 443 4.27 8.94 -21.21
CA ALA A 443 2.96 9.43 -20.81
C ALA A 443 1.91 9.39 -21.95
N THR A 444 2.38 9.38 -23.20
CA THR A 444 1.54 9.30 -24.41
C THR A 444 1.61 7.96 -25.12
N SER A 445 2.45 7.03 -24.64
CA SER A 445 2.57 5.67 -25.18
C SER A 445 1.32 4.85 -24.90
N SER A 446 0.99 4.00 -25.86
CA SER A 446 -0.21 3.16 -25.86
C SER A 446 0.17 1.70 -25.64
N THR A 447 -0.20 1.15 -24.49
CA THR A 447 0.01 -0.29 -24.21
C THR A 447 -1.26 -0.85 -23.58
N ARG A 448 -1.95 -1.71 -24.32
CA ARG A 448 -3.18 -2.38 -23.89
C ARG A 448 -2.85 -3.78 -23.41
N MET A 449 -2.58 -3.93 -22.10
CA MET A 449 -2.22 -5.23 -21.51
C MET A 449 -3.45 -6.05 -21.17
N ALA A 450 -3.40 -7.35 -21.47
CA ALA A 450 -4.30 -8.36 -20.94
C ALA A 450 -3.58 -9.16 -19.85
N PRO A 451 -4.16 -9.30 -18.64
CA PRO A 451 -3.63 -10.19 -17.60
C PRO A 451 -4.07 -11.63 -17.84
N ALA A 452 -3.69 -12.20 -19.01
CA ALA A 452 -4.24 -13.46 -19.50
C ALA A 452 -3.94 -14.63 -18.55
N LYS A 453 -2.72 -14.71 -18.03
CA LYS A 453 -2.32 -15.71 -17.05
C LYS A 453 -3.09 -15.57 -15.74
N LEU A 454 -3.18 -14.35 -15.16
CA LEU A 454 -3.92 -14.11 -13.92
C LEU A 454 -5.40 -14.51 -14.06
N GLN A 455 -6.03 -14.17 -15.18
CA GLN A 455 -7.42 -14.55 -15.46
C GLN A 455 -7.58 -16.07 -15.59
N SER A 456 -6.69 -16.72 -16.34
CA SER A 456 -6.74 -18.18 -16.53
C SER A 456 -6.48 -18.96 -15.23
N TRP A 457 -5.72 -18.41 -14.31
CA TRP A 457 -5.44 -18.99 -12.99
C TRP A 457 -6.48 -18.65 -11.93
N GLY A 458 -7.49 -17.85 -12.28
CA GLY A 458 -8.59 -17.49 -11.38
C GLY A 458 -8.19 -16.45 -10.33
N PHE A 459 -7.20 -15.58 -10.62
CA PHE A 459 -6.87 -14.46 -9.73
C PHE A 459 -8.09 -13.55 -9.54
N ARG A 460 -8.42 -13.29 -8.29
CA ARG A 460 -9.54 -12.42 -7.94
C ARG A 460 -9.05 -11.00 -7.68
N PHE A 461 -9.32 -10.12 -8.65
CA PHE A 461 -9.07 -8.69 -8.47
C PHE A 461 -10.07 -8.12 -7.46
N ARG A 462 -9.57 -7.41 -6.45
CA ARG A 462 -10.39 -6.67 -5.50
C ARG A 462 -10.98 -5.41 -6.15
N LEU A 463 -10.21 -4.78 -7.02
CA LEU A 463 -10.53 -3.52 -7.69
C LEU A 463 -10.41 -3.68 -9.21
N PRO A 464 -11.31 -4.48 -9.86
CA PRO A 464 -11.16 -4.86 -11.27
C PRO A 464 -11.48 -3.73 -12.24
N THR A 465 -12.20 -2.68 -11.81
CA THR A 465 -12.60 -1.54 -12.65
C THR A 465 -12.10 -0.22 -12.06
N LEU A 466 -11.85 0.77 -12.93
CA LEU A 466 -11.36 2.09 -12.47
C LEU A 466 -12.36 2.80 -11.56
N ASP A 467 -13.67 2.63 -11.80
CA ASP A 467 -14.70 3.22 -10.92
C ASP A 467 -14.60 2.63 -9.49
N ALA A 468 -14.47 1.30 -9.37
CA ALA A 468 -14.28 0.64 -8.08
C ALA A 468 -12.97 1.10 -7.41
N ALA A 469 -11.87 1.15 -8.18
CA ALA A 469 -10.57 1.59 -7.67
C ALA A 469 -10.60 3.04 -7.18
N LEU A 470 -11.15 3.98 -7.97
CA LEU A 470 -11.26 5.37 -7.56
C LEU A 470 -12.18 5.54 -6.34
N THR A 471 -13.28 4.80 -6.30
CA THR A 471 -14.20 4.81 -5.16
C THR A 471 -13.48 4.40 -3.88
N TYR A 472 -12.73 3.30 -3.91
CA TYR A 472 -11.97 2.80 -2.78
C TYR A 472 -10.78 3.71 -2.43
N LEU A 473 -9.93 4.02 -3.41
CA LEU A 473 -8.68 4.78 -3.20
C LEU A 473 -8.90 6.24 -2.80
N LEU A 474 -10.05 6.82 -3.09
CA LEU A 474 -10.39 8.20 -2.74
C LEU A 474 -11.42 8.28 -1.59
N GLY A 475 -11.80 7.14 -1.02
CA GLY A 475 -12.77 7.05 0.08
C GLY A 475 -14.16 7.56 -0.30
N LEU A 476 -14.60 7.22 -1.52
CA LEU A 476 -15.90 7.63 -2.07
C LEU A 476 -16.94 6.49 -2.04
N GLN A 477 -16.59 5.35 -1.40
CA GLN A 477 -17.50 4.23 -1.30
C GLN A 477 -18.80 4.64 -0.61
N PRO A 478 -19.93 4.04 -1.02
CA PRO A 478 -21.20 4.22 -0.33
C PRO A 478 -21.01 3.86 1.15
N LEU A 479 -21.44 4.77 2.01
CA LEU A 479 -21.39 4.57 3.46
C LEU A 479 -22.74 4.00 3.92
N PRO A 480 -22.76 3.06 4.89
CA PRO A 480 -23.98 2.61 5.51
C PRO A 480 -24.69 3.77 6.22
N PRO A 481 -25.98 3.64 6.56
CA PRO A 481 -26.66 4.65 7.36
C PRO A 481 -25.92 4.94 8.67
N LEU A 482 -25.83 6.21 9.02
CA LEU A 482 -25.28 6.67 10.28
C LEU A 482 -26.46 6.94 11.25
N GLU A 483 -26.64 6.06 12.23
CA GLU A 483 -27.61 6.24 13.29
C GLU A 483 -27.07 7.28 14.27
N ARG A 484 -27.77 8.40 14.42
CA ARG A 484 -27.39 9.47 15.36
C ARG A 484 -28.10 9.30 16.70
N THR A 485 -27.36 9.47 17.77
CA THR A 485 -27.85 9.53 19.14
C THR A 485 -27.64 10.93 19.69
N GLU A 486 -28.17 11.22 20.84
CA GLU A 486 -27.95 12.52 21.52
C GLU A 486 -26.47 12.83 21.73
N ARG A 487 -25.66 11.79 22.04
CA ARG A 487 -24.22 11.90 22.37
C ARG A 487 -23.27 11.44 21.28
N GLY A 488 -23.76 10.90 20.15
CA GLY A 488 -22.84 10.35 19.17
C GLY A 488 -23.50 9.83 17.91
N ALA A 489 -22.76 8.93 17.25
CA ALA A 489 -23.18 8.28 16.03
C ALA A 489 -22.74 6.81 16.01
N ARG A 490 -23.53 5.96 15.35
CA ARG A 490 -23.25 4.52 15.17
C ARG A 490 -23.41 4.13 13.72
N ALA A 491 -22.51 3.28 13.22
CA ALA A 491 -22.62 2.68 11.90
C ALA A 491 -22.28 1.19 11.92
N ARG A 492 -22.98 0.40 11.07
CA ARG A 492 -22.68 -1.01 10.82
C ARG A 492 -22.21 -1.17 9.40
N TYR A 493 -21.05 -1.78 9.22
CA TYR A 493 -20.42 -1.94 7.92
C TYR A 493 -20.56 -3.38 7.45
N SER A 494 -21.01 -3.56 6.21
CA SER A 494 -20.93 -4.85 5.53
C SER A 494 -19.64 -4.90 4.74
N VAL A 495 -18.90 -5.98 4.88
CA VAL A 495 -17.70 -6.24 4.11
C VAL A 495 -17.98 -7.37 3.13
N PRO A 496 -17.48 -7.29 1.88
CA PRO A 496 -17.72 -8.28 0.85
C PRO A 496 -17.05 -9.61 1.11
#